data_367f99c2af3951a1f84dba2ecb6b923d
#
_entry.id   367f99c2af3951a1f84dba2ecb6b923d
#
_cell.length_a   1.000
_cell.length_b   1.000
_cell.length_c   1.000
_cell.angle_alpha   90.00
_cell.angle_beta   90.00
_cell.angle_gamma   90.00
#
_symmetry.space_group_name_H-M   'P 1'
#
loop_
_entity.id
_entity.type
_entity.pdbx_description
1 polymer ?
#
loop_
_entity_poly.entity_id
_entity_poly.type
_entity_poly.pdbx_seq_one_letter_code
_entity_poly.pdbx_strand_id
1 'polypeptide(L)'
;MLLCYPAGRDVQTAGTTRFAPSPEVKRLSSNVETIRELAQQEYKWGFVTEIEEDRVPKGLNEGIVRLISERKGEPEWMLDWRLKALRHWMQLEREQAEPKWANVKFGPIDYQDIVYYSAPKQKPVIDSLDSLDPEILKTYEKLGIPLEEQKRLAGVAVDAVFDSVSVATTFKGKLAEMGVIFCSFSEAVKNHPELVKKYLGTVVPYTDNFFASLNSAVFSDGSFVYVPKGVRCPMELSTYFRINAAETGQFERTLIIADEGAYVSYLEGCTAPIRDENQLHAAVVELIALDNAEIKYSTVQNWYPGDKEGRGGIYNFVTKRGKCLGVNSKISWTQVETGSAITWKYPSCILQGDNSVGEFYSVALTNNRQQADTGTKMIHIGRNTRSTIVSKGISAGYGQNTYRGQVKILKGATGARNYTQCDSLLIGDKCGAHTFPYIDVRNSTARMEHEASTSKIGENQLFYLRQRGLKTEDAVSMIVNGFCKTVFRELPMEFAVEAQKLLGVSLEGSVG
;
A
#
# COMPACT_ATOMS: atom_id res chain seq x y z
N MET A 1 47.64 -25.76 45.92
CA MET A 1 48.65 -24.75 46.27
C MET A 1 47.90 -23.42 46.35
N LEU A 2 47.57 -23.07 47.60
CA LEU A 2 46.87 -21.80 47.97
C LEU A 2 47.87 -20.66 47.88
N LEU A 3 47.52 -19.53 47.30
CA LEU A 3 48.19 -18.27 47.50
C LEU A 3 47.16 -17.18 47.84
N CYS A 4 47.31 -16.63 49.05
CA CYS A 4 46.56 -15.58 49.68
C CYS A 4 46.75 -14.22 49.00
N TYR A 5 45.69 -13.41 48.94
CA TYR A 5 45.73 -11.97 48.68
C TYR A 5 45.73 -11.22 49.99
N PRO A 6 46.51 -10.13 50.14
CA PRO A 6 46.39 -9.21 51.26
C PRO A 6 45.36 -8.09 50.98
N ALA A 7 44.67 -7.70 52.02
CA ALA A 7 43.68 -6.64 52.06
C ALA A 7 44.31 -5.23 52.06
N GLY A 8 43.56 -4.28 51.52
CA GLY A 8 43.58 -2.88 51.96
C GLY A 8 44.29 -1.87 51.07
N ARG A 9 43.52 -1.09 50.31
CA ARG A 9 43.73 0.34 50.08
C ARG A 9 42.42 1.02 49.73
N ASP A 10 42.11 2.08 50.50
CA ASP A 10 40.98 3.00 50.28
C ASP A 10 40.99 3.58 48.87
N VAL A 11 39.87 3.43 48.17
CA VAL A 11 39.61 4.15 46.91
C VAL A 11 38.70 5.33 47.22
N GLN A 12 39.27 6.52 47.17
CA GLN A 12 38.55 7.79 47.18
C GLN A 12 37.54 7.83 46.04
N THR A 13 36.28 8.13 46.40
CA THR A 13 35.18 8.36 45.43
C THR A 13 35.46 9.59 44.57
N ALA A 14 35.88 9.38 43.34
CA ALA A 14 35.91 10.43 42.33
C ALA A 14 34.48 10.78 41.90
N GLY A 15 34.12 12.05 42.05
CA GLY A 15 32.81 12.59 41.69
C GLY A 15 32.44 12.31 40.25
N THR A 16 31.32 11.66 40.03
CA THR A 16 30.71 11.46 38.70
C THR A 16 30.17 12.79 38.17
N THR A 17 30.95 13.49 37.37
CA THR A 17 30.46 14.57 36.49
C THR A 17 29.49 13.96 35.48
N ARG A 18 28.18 14.17 35.67
CA ARG A 18 27.16 13.86 34.69
C ARG A 18 27.39 14.79 33.49
N PHE A 19 27.95 14.27 32.41
CA PHE A 19 27.94 14.96 31.11
C PHE A 19 26.49 15.05 30.63
N ALA A 20 26.04 16.27 30.31
CA ALA A 20 24.76 16.46 29.64
C ALA A 20 24.82 15.76 28.28
N PRO A 21 23.81 14.98 27.87
CA PRO A 21 23.81 14.29 26.59
C PRO A 21 23.86 15.29 25.44
N SER A 22 24.62 14.95 24.40
CA SER A 22 24.75 15.78 23.18
C SER A 22 23.37 16.03 22.53
N PRO A 23 23.22 17.10 21.74
CA PRO A 23 21.96 17.39 21.05
C PRO A 23 21.44 16.22 20.20
N GLU A 24 22.34 15.43 19.61
CA GLU A 24 21.99 14.21 18.85
C GLU A 24 21.42 13.09 19.73
N VAL A 25 21.99 12.88 20.93
CA VAL A 25 21.49 11.88 21.89
C VAL A 25 20.13 12.30 22.45
N LYS A 26 19.90 13.59 22.67
CA LYS A 26 18.59 14.12 23.06
C LYS A 26 17.55 13.94 21.93
N ARG A 27 17.96 14.11 20.67
CA ARG A 27 17.10 13.93 19.49
C ARG A 27 16.72 12.46 19.28
N LEU A 28 17.66 11.54 19.48
CA LEU A 28 17.41 10.08 19.43
C LEU A 28 16.52 9.61 20.60
N SER A 29 16.69 10.14 21.80
CA SER A 29 15.83 9.77 22.93
C SER A 29 14.41 10.30 22.79
N SER A 30 14.19 11.51 22.27
CA SER A 30 12.84 12.03 21.98
C SER A 30 12.12 11.23 20.90
N ASN A 31 12.82 10.81 19.84
CA ASN A 31 12.25 9.98 18.80
C ASN A 31 11.85 8.59 19.32
N VAL A 32 12.62 8.00 20.23
CA VAL A 32 12.31 6.70 20.86
C VAL A 32 11.12 6.82 21.81
N GLU A 33 10.97 7.93 22.54
CA GLU A 33 9.80 8.18 23.38
C GLU A 33 8.53 8.41 22.56
N THR A 34 8.60 9.24 21.52
CA THR A 34 7.48 9.46 20.58
C THR A 34 7.05 8.15 19.90
N ILE A 35 8.00 7.30 19.48
CA ILE A 35 7.71 5.97 18.92
C ILE A 35 7.04 5.06 19.96
N ARG A 36 7.45 5.12 21.24
CA ARG A 36 6.81 4.35 22.31
C ARG A 36 5.39 4.85 22.62
N GLU A 37 5.17 6.14 22.59
CA GLU A 37 3.84 6.74 22.80
C GLU A 37 2.90 6.39 21.64
N LEU A 38 3.35 6.51 20.41
CA LEU A 38 2.61 6.04 19.22
C LEU A 38 2.35 4.53 19.28
N ALA A 39 3.31 3.74 19.83
CA ALA A 39 3.16 2.30 20.02
C ALA A 39 2.15 1.93 21.13
N GLN A 40 1.82 2.82 22.05
CA GLN A 40 0.89 2.58 23.16
C GLN A 40 -0.52 3.13 22.94
N GLN A 41 -0.75 3.94 21.89
CA GLN A 41 -2.10 4.40 21.57
C GLN A 41 -2.96 3.24 21.08
N GLU A 42 -4.14 3.06 21.66
CA GLU A 42 -5.15 2.12 21.16
C GLU A 42 -5.56 2.51 19.73
N TYR A 43 -5.38 1.61 18.79
CA TYR A 43 -5.83 1.79 17.41
C TYR A 43 -7.35 1.58 17.35
N LYS A 44 -8.12 2.68 17.36
CA LYS A 44 -9.59 2.66 17.27
C LYS A 44 -10.02 2.85 15.80
N TRP A 45 -10.06 1.78 15.05
CA TRP A 45 -10.65 1.75 13.72
C TRP A 45 -12.14 1.37 13.79
N GLY A 46 -12.91 1.77 12.77
CA GLY A 46 -14.33 1.41 12.67
C GLY A 46 -15.32 2.49 13.05
N PHE A 47 -14.88 3.75 13.24
CA PHE A 47 -15.80 4.87 13.44
C PHE A 47 -16.20 5.51 12.11
N VAL A 48 -17.41 6.09 12.06
CA VAL A 48 -17.93 6.89 10.95
C VAL A 48 -17.76 8.36 11.30
N THR A 49 -17.35 9.19 10.33
CA THR A 49 -17.31 10.64 10.46
C THR A 49 -18.60 11.21 9.93
N GLU A 50 -19.33 11.98 10.75
CA GLU A 50 -20.59 12.62 10.38
C GLU A 50 -20.31 13.92 9.61
N ILE A 51 -20.36 13.85 8.28
CA ILE A 51 -20.17 15.00 7.37
C ILE A 51 -21.31 15.00 6.34
N GLU A 52 -21.83 16.18 6.02
CA GLU A 52 -22.77 16.32 4.89
C GLU A 52 -22.05 16.07 3.56
N GLU A 53 -22.56 15.13 2.79
CA GLU A 53 -21.99 14.68 1.54
C GLU A 53 -22.84 15.09 0.33
N ASP A 54 -22.17 15.35 -0.79
CA ASP A 54 -22.75 15.49 -2.11
C ASP A 54 -22.49 14.21 -2.88
N ARG A 55 -23.53 13.43 -3.16
CA ARG A 55 -23.46 12.11 -3.82
C ARG A 55 -24.09 12.16 -5.21
N VAL A 56 -23.53 11.41 -6.15
CA VAL A 56 -24.23 11.10 -7.39
C VAL A 56 -25.24 9.96 -7.16
N PRO A 57 -26.27 9.82 -8.02
CA PRO A 57 -27.17 8.67 -7.95
C PRO A 57 -26.41 7.32 -8.10
N LYS A 58 -26.99 6.26 -7.57
CA LYS A 58 -26.48 4.89 -7.75
C LYS A 58 -26.52 4.46 -9.22
N GLY A 59 -25.65 3.54 -9.56
CA GLY A 59 -25.58 2.91 -10.88
C GLY A 59 -24.53 3.52 -11.79
N LEU A 60 -24.17 2.78 -12.81
CA LEU A 60 -23.12 3.13 -13.78
C LEU A 60 -23.68 3.23 -15.20
N ASN A 61 -23.68 4.43 -15.73
CA ASN A 61 -24.09 4.74 -17.09
C ASN A 61 -23.36 6.00 -17.59
N GLU A 62 -23.57 6.36 -18.85
CA GLU A 62 -22.91 7.53 -19.45
C GLU A 62 -23.28 8.85 -18.73
N GLY A 63 -24.52 8.99 -18.25
CA GLY A 63 -24.97 10.16 -17.51
C GLY A 63 -24.20 10.35 -16.20
N ILE A 64 -23.96 9.27 -15.45
CA ILE A 64 -23.16 9.30 -14.22
C ILE A 64 -21.70 9.68 -14.52
N VAL A 65 -21.08 9.14 -15.54
CA VAL A 65 -19.69 9.48 -15.90
C VAL A 65 -19.57 10.94 -16.34
N ARG A 66 -20.54 11.47 -17.08
CA ARG A 66 -20.61 12.91 -17.43
C ARG A 66 -20.77 13.79 -16.19
N LEU A 67 -21.64 13.38 -15.26
CA LEU A 67 -21.87 14.11 -14.00
C LEU A 67 -20.60 14.14 -13.13
N ILE A 68 -19.85 13.02 -13.01
CA ILE A 68 -18.57 12.97 -12.32
C ILE A 68 -17.58 13.97 -12.94
N SER A 69 -17.44 13.92 -14.28
CA SER A 69 -16.52 14.81 -15.00
C SER A 69 -16.90 16.29 -14.86
N GLU A 70 -18.20 16.62 -14.91
CA GLU A 70 -18.72 17.97 -14.70
C GLU A 70 -18.40 18.47 -13.28
N ARG A 71 -18.69 17.67 -12.24
CA ARG A 71 -18.43 18.04 -10.84
C ARG A 71 -16.94 18.26 -10.56
N LYS A 72 -16.08 17.53 -11.23
CA LYS A 72 -14.62 17.67 -11.15
C LYS A 72 -14.11 18.84 -12.02
N GLY A 73 -14.94 19.40 -12.91
CA GLY A 73 -14.55 20.44 -13.87
C GLY A 73 -13.44 19.96 -14.80
N GLU A 74 -13.56 18.75 -15.30
CA GLU A 74 -12.57 18.14 -16.18
C GLU A 74 -12.64 18.69 -17.61
N PRO A 75 -11.51 18.77 -18.34
CA PRO A 75 -11.50 19.12 -19.75
C PRO A 75 -12.09 17.99 -20.61
N GLU A 76 -12.60 18.34 -21.80
CA GLU A 76 -13.28 17.43 -22.73
C GLU A 76 -12.46 16.15 -23.05
N TRP A 77 -11.14 16.27 -23.24
CA TRP A 77 -10.29 15.11 -23.52
C TRP A 77 -10.32 14.06 -22.40
N MET A 78 -10.50 14.49 -21.12
CA MET A 78 -10.57 13.58 -19.97
C MET A 78 -11.93 12.88 -19.94
N LEU A 79 -13.02 13.61 -20.23
CA LEU A 79 -14.34 13.03 -20.39
C LEU A 79 -14.37 11.98 -21.51
N ASP A 80 -13.79 12.30 -22.66
CA ASP A 80 -13.68 11.36 -23.79
C ASP A 80 -12.95 10.07 -23.41
N TRP A 81 -11.86 10.20 -22.64
CA TRP A 81 -11.09 9.06 -22.13
C TRP A 81 -11.95 8.18 -21.21
N ARG A 82 -12.70 8.79 -20.27
CA ARG A 82 -13.64 8.10 -19.39
C ARG A 82 -14.75 7.37 -20.16
N LEU A 83 -15.34 8.03 -21.14
CA LEU A 83 -16.41 7.43 -21.93
C LEU A 83 -15.92 6.24 -22.79
N LYS A 84 -14.70 6.29 -23.31
CA LYS A 84 -14.08 5.13 -23.98
C LYS A 84 -13.91 3.96 -23.01
N ALA A 85 -13.45 4.24 -21.80
CA ALA A 85 -13.31 3.23 -20.75
C ALA A 85 -14.67 2.64 -20.34
N LEU A 86 -15.70 3.48 -20.16
CA LEU A 86 -17.04 3.02 -19.85
C LEU A 86 -17.61 2.08 -20.92
N ARG A 87 -17.48 2.45 -22.19
CA ARG A 87 -17.97 1.61 -23.30
C ARG A 87 -17.28 0.26 -23.35
N HIS A 88 -15.98 0.25 -23.11
CA HIS A 88 -15.22 -1.01 -23.02
C HIS A 88 -15.65 -1.84 -21.81
N TRP A 89 -15.83 -1.22 -20.65
CA TRP A 89 -16.29 -1.92 -19.44
C TRP A 89 -17.71 -2.51 -19.64
N MET A 90 -18.64 -1.75 -20.21
CA MET A 90 -20.00 -2.22 -20.51
C MET A 90 -20.00 -3.40 -21.51
N GLN A 91 -19.01 -3.46 -22.41
CA GLN A 91 -18.82 -4.62 -23.29
C GLN A 91 -18.38 -5.83 -22.47
N LEU A 92 -17.36 -5.69 -21.61
CA LEU A 92 -16.85 -6.75 -20.72
C LEU A 92 -17.95 -7.27 -19.78
N GLU A 93 -18.78 -6.38 -19.24
CA GLU A 93 -19.90 -6.75 -18.36
C GLU A 93 -20.92 -7.63 -19.13
N ARG A 94 -21.33 -7.21 -20.33
CA ARG A 94 -22.24 -7.99 -21.19
C ARG A 94 -21.67 -9.35 -21.57
N GLU A 95 -20.36 -9.44 -21.77
CA GLU A 95 -19.65 -10.68 -22.07
C GLU A 95 -19.40 -11.53 -20.80
N GLN A 96 -19.81 -11.06 -19.62
CA GLN A 96 -19.54 -11.68 -18.31
C GLN A 96 -18.05 -11.96 -18.10
N ALA A 97 -17.20 -11.05 -18.58
CA ALA A 97 -15.76 -11.15 -18.54
C ALA A 97 -15.15 -10.74 -17.18
N GLU A 98 -15.96 -10.62 -16.14
CA GLU A 98 -15.44 -10.47 -14.77
C GLU A 98 -14.51 -11.66 -14.45
N PRO A 99 -13.28 -11.41 -14.01
CA PRO A 99 -12.30 -12.48 -13.86
C PRO A 99 -12.72 -13.48 -12.77
N LYS A 100 -12.59 -14.79 -13.05
CA LYS A 100 -12.93 -15.89 -12.14
C LYS A 100 -11.74 -16.80 -11.81
N TRP A 101 -10.54 -16.39 -12.21
CA TRP A 101 -9.34 -17.22 -12.08
C TRP A 101 -8.63 -17.09 -10.73
N ALA A 102 -8.92 -16.05 -9.95
CA ALA A 102 -8.35 -15.87 -8.61
C ALA A 102 -8.91 -16.92 -7.63
N ASN A 103 -8.09 -17.34 -6.69
CA ASN A 103 -8.48 -18.31 -5.66
C ASN A 103 -9.20 -17.63 -4.49
N VAL A 104 -10.22 -16.84 -4.82
CA VAL A 104 -11.11 -16.16 -3.86
C VAL A 104 -12.56 -16.42 -4.26
N LYS A 105 -13.44 -16.48 -3.29
CA LYS A 105 -14.87 -16.72 -3.49
C LYS A 105 -15.66 -15.58 -2.83
N PHE A 106 -16.48 -14.90 -3.62
CA PHE A 106 -17.37 -13.82 -3.16
C PHE A 106 -18.68 -13.87 -3.95
N GLY A 107 -19.71 -13.22 -3.41
CA GLY A 107 -21.00 -13.11 -4.09
C GLY A 107 -20.93 -12.20 -5.33
N PRO A 108 -21.94 -12.23 -6.21
CA PRO A 108 -22.02 -11.32 -7.34
C PRO A 108 -22.03 -9.86 -6.86
N ILE A 109 -21.32 -9.00 -7.57
CA ILE A 109 -21.31 -7.55 -7.32
C ILE A 109 -22.42 -6.93 -8.19
N ASP A 110 -23.35 -6.21 -7.56
CA ASP A 110 -24.32 -5.38 -8.29
C ASP A 110 -23.72 -4.00 -8.57
N TYR A 111 -23.16 -3.82 -9.76
CA TYR A 111 -22.57 -2.57 -10.20
C TYR A 111 -23.60 -1.44 -10.37
N GLN A 112 -24.90 -1.74 -10.37
CA GLN A 112 -25.96 -0.74 -10.43
C GLN A 112 -26.41 -0.27 -9.04
N ASP A 113 -26.00 -0.95 -7.96
CA ASP A 113 -26.28 -0.56 -6.58
C ASP A 113 -25.12 0.18 -5.89
N ILE A 114 -24.13 0.66 -6.65
CA ILE A 114 -22.96 1.40 -6.14
C ILE A 114 -23.08 2.88 -6.43
N VAL A 115 -22.73 3.72 -5.45
CA VAL A 115 -22.48 5.16 -5.63
C VAL A 115 -21.03 5.36 -6.06
N TYR A 116 -20.81 5.94 -7.24
CA TYR A 116 -19.49 6.08 -7.85
C TYR A 116 -18.75 7.37 -7.53
N TYR A 117 -19.40 8.31 -6.87
CA TYR A 117 -18.79 9.56 -6.43
C TYR A 117 -19.52 10.11 -5.20
N SER A 118 -18.76 10.40 -4.17
CA SER A 118 -19.20 11.12 -2.97
C SER A 118 -18.13 12.13 -2.56
N ALA A 119 -18.53 13.31 -2.14
CA ALA A 119 -17.59 14.33 -1.69
C ALA A 119 -18.23 15.14 -0.53
N PRO A 120 -17.44 15.65 0.43
CA PRO A 120 -17.94 16.61 1.41
C PRO A 120 -18.56 17.83 0.73
N LYS A 121 -19.72 18.30 1.19
CA LYS A 121 -20.38 19.49 0.62
C LYS A 121 -19.55 20.76 0.75
N GLN A 122 -18.82 20.91 1.84
CA GLN A 122 -17.86 21.98 2.00
C GLN A 122 -16.57 21.59 1.29
N LYS A 123 -16.23 22.29 0.23
CA LYS A 123 -14.92 22.17 -0.43
C LYS A 123 -13.95 23.12 0.27
N PRO A 124 -13.09 22.66 1.15
CA PRO A 124 -11.99 23.49 1.59
C PRO A 124 -11.00 23.61 0.44
N VAL A 125 -10.78 24.81 -0.06
CA VAL A 125 -9.56 25.15 -0.80
C VAL A 125 -8.49 25.30 0.26
N ILE A 126 -7.62 24.32 0.45
CA ILE A 126 -6.70 24.30 1.58
C ILE A 126 -5.27 24.24 1.08
N ASP A 127 -4.61 25.40 1.14
CA ASP A 127 -3.16 25.52 1.04
C ASP A 127 -2.45 25.19 2.37
N SER A 128 -3.20 24.97 3.46
CA SER A 128 -2.69 24.65 4.79
C SER A 128 -3.68 23.80 5.59
N LEU A 129 -3.16 22.86 6.38
CA LEU A 129 -3.98 22.01 7.27
C LEU A 129 -4.75 22.80 8.34
N ASP A 130 -4.34 24.05 8.62
CA ASP A 130 -4.97 24.91 9.64
C ASP A 130 -6.40 25.35 9.26
N SER A 131 -6.79 25.16 8.01
CA SER A 131 -8.13 25.47 7.48
C SER A 131 -8.99 24.22 7.18
N LEU A 132 -8.55 23.02 7.59
CA LEU A 132 -9.35 21.80 7.50
C LEU A 132 -10.59 21.85 8.39
N ASP A 133 -11.67 21.21 7.92
CA ASP A 133 -12.83 20.93 8.75
C ASP A 133 -12.39 20.20 10.03
N PRO A 134 -12.72 20.71 11.23
CA PRO A 134 -12.30 20.11 12.50
C PRO A 134 -12.69 18.65 12.65
N GLU A 135 -13.79 18.19 12.04
CA GLU A 135 -14.21 16.79 12.10
C GLU A 135 -13.36 15.89 11.21
N ILE A 136 -12.91 16.41 10.06
CA ILE A 136 -11.94 15.71 9.21
C ILE A 136 -10.59 15.60 9.91
N LEU A 137 -10.11 16.69 10.53
CA LEU A 137 -8.86 16.71 11.29
C LEU A 137 -8.91 15.68 12.43
N LYS A 138 -9.98 15.70 13.25
CA LYS A 138 -10.20 14.70 14.32
C LYS A 138 -10.24 13.26 13.78
N THR A 139 -10.75 13.05 12.57
CA THR A 139 -10.78 11.73 11.94
C THR A 139 -9.37 11.20 11.72
N TYR A 140 -8.50 12.01 11.15
CA TYR A 140 -7.11 11.62 10.92
C TYR A 140 -6.31 11.47 12.22
N GLU A 141 -6.57 12.32 13.24
CA GLU A 141 -5.99 12.16 14.57
C GLU A 141 -6.41 10.84 15.23
N LYS A 142 -7.71 10.47 15.16
CA LYS A 142 -8.22 9.19 15.67
C LYS A 142 -7.62 7.98 14.96
N LEU A 143 -7.25 8.14 13.69
CA LEU A 143 -6.57 7.09 12.92
C LEU A 143 -5.08 6.96 13.28
N GLY A 144 -4.58 7.82 14.19
CA GLY A 144 -3.17 7.85 14.53
C GLY A 144 -2.30 8.45 13.41
N ILE A 145 -2.91 9.24 12.53
CA ILE A 145 -2.26 10.00 11.47
C ILE A 145 -2.15 11.45 11.95
N PRO A 146 -1.13 11.83 12.71
CA PRO A 146 -0.98 13.19 13.22
C PRO A 146 -0.56 14.10 12.08
N LEU A 147 -1.52 14.64 11.35
CA LEU A 147 -1.27 15.54 10.22
C LEU A 147 -0.42 16.77 10.64
N GLU A 148 -0.55 17.21 11.87
CA GLU A 148 0.20 18.33 12.43
C GLU A 148 1.60 17.96 12.94
N GLU A 149 1.75 16.83 13.64
CA GLU A 149 3.04 16.39 14.17
C GLU A 149 3.96 15.81 13.11
N GLN A 150 3.43 15.12 12.11
CA GLN A 150 4.21 14.63 10.97
C GLN A 150 4.79 15.77 10.14
N LYS A 151 4.12 16.94 10.08
CA LYS A 151 4.67 18.17 9.50
C LYS A 151 5.99 18.61 10.14
N ARG A 152 6.15 18.39 11.44
CA ARG A 152 7.27 18.95 12.22
C ARG A 152 8.44 18.00 12.40
N LEU A 153 8.23 16.68 12.45
CA LEU A 153 9.21 15.73 12.95
C LEU A 153 9.81 14.79 11.90
N ALA A 154 9.07 14.41 10.85
CA ALA A 154 9.49 13.35 9.94
C ALA A 154 9.92 13.80 8.54
N GLY A 155 9.67 15.05 8.13
CA GLY A 155 9.98 15.49 6.75
C GLY A 155 9.19 14.69 5.68
N VAL A 156 7.94 14.32 5.98
CA VAL A 156 7.03 13.61 5.08
C VAL A 156 6.00 14.60 4.52
N ALA A 157 5.83 14.63 3.20
CA ALA A 157 4.72 15.35 2.58
C ALA A 157 3.49 14.45 2.51
N VAL A 158 2.36 14.92 2.99
CA VAL A 158 1.12 14.15 3.11
C VAL A 158 0.03 14.76 2.23
N ASP A 159 -0.66 13.91 1.47
CA ASP A 159 -1.95 14.20 0.83
C ASP A 159 -3.04 13.38 1.50
N ALA A 160 -4.15 14.02 1.85
CA ALA A 160 -5.26 13.38 2.53
C ALA A 160 -6.47 13.34 1.60
N VAL A 161 -6.96 12.14 1.28
CA VAL A 161 -8.12 11.90 0.42
C VAL A 161 -9.26 11.33 1.25
N PHE A 162 -10.40 12.02 1.23
CA PHE A 162 -11.62 11.63 1.93
C PHE A 162 -12.71 11.33 0.90
N ASP A 163 -13.18 10.09 0.87
CA ASP A 163 -14.06 9.55 -0.16
C ASP A 163 -13.49 9.84 -1.57
N SER A 164 -14.15 10.72 -2.33
CA SER A 164 -13.80 10.98 -3.73
C SER A 164 -12.96 12.24 -3.95
N VAL A 165 -12.42 12.89 -2.90
CA VAL A 165 -11.74 14.21 -3.05
C VAL A 165 -10.51 14.32 -2.17
N SER A 166 -9.43 14.88 -2.71
CA SER A 166 -8.30 15.35 -1.89
C SER A 166 -8.73 16.56 -1.07
N VAL A 167 -8.51 16.51 0.24
CA VAL A 167 -8.92 17.55 1.19
C VAL A 167 -7.74 18.37 1.69
N ALA A 168 -6.51 17.88 1.60
CA ALA A 168 -5.31 18.63 1.97
C ALA A 168 -4.03 18.04 1.40
N THR A 169 -3.10 18.90 0.95
CA THR A 169 -1.74 18.50 0.55
C THR A 169 -0.71 19.37 1.27
N THR A 170 0.26 18.74 1.96
CA THR A 170 1.28 19.45 2.73
C THR A 170 2.60 19.64 1.95
N PHE A 171 3.44 20.59 2.34
CA PHE A 171 4.77 20.85 1.76
C PHE A 171 4.80 21.14 0.26
N LYS A 172 3.67 21.44 -0.36
CA LYS A 172 3.54 21.69 -1.80
C LYS A 172 4.52 22.77 -2.31
N GLY A 173 4.64 23.88 -1.57
CA GLY A 173 5.56 24.97 -1.92
C GLY A 173 7.03 24.53 -1.92
N LYS A 174 7.48 23.83 -0.89
CA LYS A 174 8.85 23.34 -0.77
C LYS A 174 9.22 22.33 -1.86
N LEU A 175 8.28 21.47 -2.24
CA LEU A 175 8.46 20.53 -3.34
C LEU A 175 8.52 21.26 -4.68
N ALA A 176 7.66 22.27 -4.86
CA ALA A 176 7.61 23.09 -6.08
C ALA A 176 8.92 23.87 -6.31
N GLU A 177 9.63 24.34 -5.27
CA GLU A 177 10.95 24.96 -5.37
C GLU A 177 11.99 24.04 -6.03
N MET A 178 11.83 22.73 -5.90
CA MET A 178 12.68 21.73 -6.55
C MET A 178 12.11 21.23 -7.89
N GLY A 179 10.97 21.78 -8.31
CA GLY A 179 10.24 21.36 -9.49
C GLY A 179 9.48 20.03 -9.33
N VAL A 180 9.38 19.48 -8.10
CA VAL A 180 8.61 18.28 -7.81
C VAL A 180 7.13 18.65 -7.77
N ILE A 181 6.33 17.95 -8.57
CA ILE A 181 4.86 18.07 -8.54
C ILE A 181 4.33 16.94 -7.66
N PHE A 182 3.61 17.30 -6.60
CA PHE A 182 2.83 16.40 -5.76
C PHE A 182 1.48 17.04 -5.49
N CYS A 183 0.45 16.49 -6.08
CA CYS A 183 -0.91 17.04 -6.00
C CYS A 183 -1.94 15.95 -6.25
N SER A 184 -3.22 16.27 -6.03
CA SER A 184 -4.31 15.38 -6.42
C SER A 184 -4.35 15.15 -7.94
N PHE A 185 -4.86 13.99 -8.35
CA PHE A 185 -4.99 13.69 -9.79
C PHE A 185 -5.91 14.71 -10.50
N SER A 186 -6.96 15.16 -9.83
CA SER A 186 -7.88 16.18 -10.34
C SER A 186 -7.20 17.51 -10.60
N GLU A 187 -6.29 17.91 -9.73
CA GLU A 187 -5.47 19.10 -9.92
C GLU A 187 -4.49 18.93 -11.09
N ALA A 188 -3.85 17.75 -11.19
CA ALA A 188 -2.92 17.46 -12.28
C ALA A 188 -3.58 17.52 -13.65
N VAL A 189 -4.81 17.01 -13.79
CA VAL A 189 -5.60 17.06 -15.03
C VAL A 189 -5.79 18.51 -15.52
N LYS A 190 -5.95 19.46 -14.59
CA LYS A 190 -6.18 20.89 -14.89
C LYS A 190 -4.88 21.67 -15.12
N ASN A 191 -3.90 21.47 -14.22
CA ASN A 191 -2.70 22.31 -14.14
C ASN A 191 -1.51 21.72 -14.90
N HIS A 192 -1.49 20.40 -15.14
CA HIS A 192 -0.41 19.67 -15.80
C HIS A 192 -0.91 18.74 -16.91
N PRO A 193 -1.86 19.19 -17.80
CA PRO A 193 -2.54 18.32 -18.76
C PRO A 193 -1.57 17.63 -19.74
N GLU A 194 -0.45 18.25 -20.08
CA GLU A 194 0.53 17.67 -21.00
C GLU A 194 1.23 16.45 -20.41
N LEU A 195 1.56 16.48 -19.11
CA LEU A 195 2.13 15.32 -18.42
C LEU A 195 1.11 14.21 -18.27
N VAL A 196 -0.11 14.56 -17.87
CA VAL A 196 -1.18 13.57 -17.72
C VAL A 196 -1.50 12.90 -19.06
N LYS A 197 -1.69 13.65 -20.15
CA LYS A 197 -1.93 13.10 -21.48
C LYS A 197 -0.80 12.21 -21.97
N LYS A 198 0.45 12.57 -21.66
CA LYS A 198 1.63 11.80 -22.08
C LYS A 198 1.71 10.44 -21.39
N TYR A 199 1.32 10.34 -20.13
CA TYR A 199 1.61 9.17 -19.30
C TYR A 199 0.39 8.36 -18.86
N LEU A 200 -0.79 8.97 -18.69
CA LEU A 200 -2.00 8.28 -18.27
C LEU A 200 -2.35 7.11 -19.20
N GLY A 201 -2.53 5.94 -18.62
CA GLY A 201 -2.92 4.73 -19.34
C GLY A 201 -1.82 4.10 -20.19
N THR A 202 -0.57 4.59 -20.08
CA THR A 202 0.57 4.01 -20.84
C THR A 202 1.13 2.75 -20.18
N VAL A 203 0.84 2.54 -18.90
CA VAL A 203 1.23 1.35 -18.15
C VAL A 203 0.02 0.50 -17.78
N VAL A 204 -1.10 1.14 -17.41
CA VAL A 204 -2.40 0.51 -17.20
C VAL A 204 -3.43 1.15 -18.14
N PRO A 205 -3.52 0.70 -19.40
CA PRO A 205 -4.58 1.18 -20.30
C PRO A 205 -5.96 0.79 -19.75
N TYR A 206 -6.99 1.52 -20.13
CA TYR A 206 -8.36 1.18 -19.74
C TYR A 206 -8.81 -0.21 -20.21
N THR A 207 -8.07 -0.83 -21.12
CA THR A 207 -8.29 -2.19 -21.63
C THR A 207 -7.49 -3.28 -20.87
N ASP A 208 -6.75 -2.95 -19.81
CA ASP A 208 -5.87 -3.91 -19.12
C ASP A 208 -6.66 -5.08 -18.48
N ASN A 209 -7.72 -4.77 -17.77
CA ASN A 209 -8.62 -5.76 -17.17
C ASN A 209 -9.97 -5.13 -16.79
N PHE A 210 -10.92 -5.95 -16.35
CA PHE A 210 -12.28 -5.55 -15.98
C PHE A 210 -12.31 -4.40 -14.96
N PHE A 211 -11.57 -4.52 -13.83
CA PHE A 211 -11.58 -3.49 -12.78
C PHE A 211 -10.75 -2.25 -13.14
N ALA A 212 -9.70 -2.39 -13.94
CA ALA A 212 -8.96 -1.23 -14.47
C ALA A 212 -9.82 -0.43 -15.46
N SER A 213 -10.67 -1.11 -16.23
CA SER A 213 -11.65 -0.48 -17.12
C SER A 213 -12.69 0.29 -16.33
N LEU A 214 -13.27 -0.34 -15.30
CA LEU A 214 -14.20 0.30 -14.37
C LEU A 214 -13.57 1.53 -13.70
N ASN A 215 -12.39 1.38 -13.09
CA ASN A 215 -11.66 2.49 -12.49
C ASN A 215 -11.46 3.62 -13.49
N SER A 216 -11.02 3.30 -14.70
CA SER A 216 -10.77 4.31 -15.75
C SER A 216 -12.00 5.14 -16.10
N ALA A 217 -13.20 4.56 -16.02
CA ALA A 217 -14.44 5.28 -16.27
C ALA A 217 -14.83 6.21 -15.12
N VAL A 218 -14.61 5.78 -13.85
CA VAL A 218 -15.22 6.44 -12.69
C VAL A 218 -14.23 6.95 -11.64
N PHE A 219 -12.91 6.77 -11.79
CA PHE A 219 -11.99 7.19 -10.74
C PHE A 219 -12.22 8.65 -10.36
N SER A 220 -12.26 8.88 -9.03
CA SER A 220 -12.63 10.17 -8.50
C SER A 220 -11.42 11.03 -8.20
N ASP A 221 -10.44 10.51 -7.50
CA ASP A 221 -9.17 11.17 -7.26
C ASP A 221 -8.03 10.16 -7.05
N GLY A 222 -6.91 10.62 -6.57
CA GLY A 222 -5.69 9.87 -6.33
C GLY A 222 -4.50 10.80 -6.39
N SER A 223 -3.30 10.26 -6.42
CA SER A 223 -2.08 11.05 -6.39
C SER A 223 -1.44 11.18 -7.76
N PHE A 224 -0.99 12.39 -8.06
CA PHE A 224 -0.11 12.66 -9.19
C PHE A 224 1.25 13.12 -8.66
N VAL A 225 2.32 12.42 -9.09
CA VAL A 225 3.69 12.76 -8.73
C VAL A 225 4.55 12.83 -9.99
N TYR A 226 5.25 13.93 -10.17
CA TYR A 226 6.32 14.07 -11.15
C TYR A 226 7.58 14.58 -10.48
N VAL A 227 8.67 13.82 -10.58
CA VAL A 227 9.99 14.22 -10.10
C VAL A 227 10.87 14.50 -11.30
N PRO A 228 11.33 15.75 -11.47
CA PRO A 228 12.10 16.15 -12.66
C PRO A 228 13.49 15.53 -12.70
N LYS A 229 14.10 15.60 -13.86
CA LYS A 229 15.42 15.05 -14.17
C LYS A 229 16.47 15.44 -13.13
N GLY A 230 17.19 14.44 -12.60
CA GLY A 230 18.28 14.58 -11.66
C GLY A 230 17.88 14.95 -10.23
N VAL A 231 16.59 15.10 -9.96
CA VAL A 231 16.10 15.48 -8.64
C VAL A 231 15.89 14.23 -7.78
N ARG A 232 16.49 14.23 -6.60
CA ARG A 232 16.13 13.27 -5.54
C ARG A 232 15.12 13.94 -4.62
N CYS A 233 13.90 13.40 -4.56
CA CYS A 233 12.87 13.96 -3.68
C CYS A 233 13.38 14.00 -2.23
N PRO A 234 13.39 15.19 -1.57
CA PRO A 234 14.07 15.37 -0.30
C PRO A 234 13.33 14.77 0.90
N MET A 235 12.10 14.35 0.69
CA MET A 235 11.22 13.81 1.70
C MET A 235 10.38 12.66 1.15
N GLU A 236 9.87 11.85 2.04
CA GLU A 236 8.87 10.85 1.73
C GLU A 236 7.55 11.51 1.35
N LEU A 237 6.91 11.03 0.28
CA LEU A 237 5.57 11.44 -0.08
C LEU A 237 4.58 10.40 0.44
N SER A 238 3.44 10.85 0.97
CA SER A 238 2.45 9.94 1.52
C SER A 238 1.04 10.38 1.16
N THR A 239 0.18 9.43 0.81
CA THR A 239 -1.26 9.68 0.64
C THR A 239 -2.06 8.72 1.50
N TYR A 240 -3.03 9.28 2.22
CA TYR A 240 -3.97 8.51 3.03
C TYR A 240 -5.35 8.59 2.44
N PHE A 241 -5.91 7.43 2.10
CA PHE A 241 -7.27 7.28 1.59
C PHE A 241 -8.20 6.81 2.71
N ARG A 242 -9.31 7.53 2.89
CA ARG A 242 -10.36 7.18 3.83
C ARG A 242 -11.69 7.03 3.10
N ILE A 243 -12.23 5.82 3.05
CA ILE A 243 -13.64 5.61 2.69
C ILE A 243 -14.46 5.92 3.93
N ASN A 244 -15.47 6.79 3.82
CA ASN A 244 -16.36 7.12 4.93
C ASN A 244 -17.83 6.87 4.57
N ALA A 245 -18.22 7.18 3.34
CA ALA A 245 -19.61 7.08 2.88
C ALA A 245 -20.10 5.63 2.77
N ALA A 246 -21.35 5.38 3.21
CA ALA A 246 -22.02 4.09 3.00
C ALA A 246 -22.41 3.90 1.53
N GLU A 247 -22.52 2.63 1.08
CA GLU A 247 -22.96 2.24 -0.27
C GLU A 247 -22.09 2.83 -1.40
N THR A 248 -20.91 3.36 -1.06
CA THR A 248 -19.99 4.04 -2.00
C THR A 248 -18.86 3.11 -2.36
N GLY A 249 -18.54 3.00 -3.65
CA GLY A 249 -17.29 2.41 -4.11
C GLY A 249 -16.16 3.42 -4.01
N GLN A 250 -14.93 2.94 -3.85
CA GLN A 250 -13.73 3.75 -3.88
C GLN A 250 -12.89 3.42 -5.11
N PHE A 251 -12.58 4.45 -5.91
CA PHE A 251 -11.91 4.30 -7.19
C PHE A 251 -10.79 5.33 -7.33
N GLU A 252 -9.61 5.03 -6.77
CA GLU A 252 -8.46 5.93 -6.87
C GLU A 252 -7.61 5.61 -8.10
N ARG A 253 -6.93 6.63 -8.61
CA ARG A 253 -5.92 6.47 -9.65
C ARG A 253 -4.68 7.27 -9.31
N THR A 254 -3.56 6.56 -9.12
CA THR A 254 -2.26 7.16 -8.81
C THR A 254 -1.32 7.03 -10.01
N LEU A 255 -0.63 8.12 -10.36
CA LEU A 255 0.36 8.17 -11.43
C LEU A 255 1.65 8.81 -10.90
N ILE A 256 2.74 8.04 -10.90
CA ILE A 256 4.05 8.51 -10.44
C ILE A 256 5.06 8.39 -11.58
N ILE A 257 5.69 9.50 -11.92
CA ILE A 257 6.73 9.59 -12.94
C ILE A 257 8.03 10.07 -12.28
N ALA A 258 9.07 9.25 -12.34
CA ALA A 258 10.44 9.64 -12.01
C ALA A 258 11.21 9.83 -13.32
N ASP A 259 11.61 11.08 -13.61
CA ASP A 259 12.37 11.43 -14.79
C ASP A 259 13.82 10.95 -14.67
N GLU A 260 14.66 11.14 -15.69
CA GLU A 260 16.04 10.65 -15.74
C GLU A 260 16.84 11.01 -14.47
N GLY A 261 17.40 10.01 -13.79
CA GLY A 261 18.19 10.17 -12.57
C GLY A 261 17.39 10.61 -11.33
N ALA A 262 16.06 10.65 -11.42
CA ALA A 262 15.20 11.05 -10.32
C ALA A 262 15.01 9.92 -9.29
N TYR A 263 14.70 10.32 -8.05
CA TYR A 263 14.36 9.40 -6.95
C TYR A 263 13.12 9.87 -6.23
N VAL A 264 12.21 8.95 -5.93
CA VAL A 264 11.06 9.19 -5.07
C VAL A 264 10.75 7.97 -4.21
N SER A 265 10.39 8.22 -2.95
CA SER A 265 9.75 7.27 -2.06
C SER A 265 8.33 7.74 -1.78
N TYR A 266 7.37 6.85 -2.00
CA TYR A 266 5.94 7.14 -1.85
C TYR A 266 5.25 6.06 -1.05
N LEU A 267 4.39 6.49 -0.13
CA LEU A 267 3.59 5.60 0.69
C LEU A 267 2.09 5.84 0.48
N GLU A 268 1.34 4.76 0.40
CA GLU A 268 -0.12 4.75 0.38
C GLU A 268 -0.66 4.08 1.65
N GLY A 269 -1.45 4.81 2.41
CA GLY A 269 -2.24 4.30 3.53
C GLY A 269 -3.73 4.28 3.19
N CYS A 270 -4.43 3.19 3.50
CA CYS A 270 -5.86 3.08 3.20
C CYS A 270 -6.63 2.52 4.39
N THR A 271 -7.78 3.14 4.70
CA THR A 271 -8.66 2.70 5.80
C THR A 271 -10.15 2.84 5.45
N ALA A 272 -11.00 2.02 6.07
CA ALA A 272 -12.45 2.12 5.99
C ALA A 272 -13.11 1.84 7.34
N PRO A 273 -14.31 2.42 7.63
CA PRO A 273 -15.07 2.12 8.83
C PRO A 273 -15.69 0.73 8.79
N ILE A 274 -16.13 0.25 9.95
CA ILE A 274 -16.93 -0.98 10.09
C ILE A 274 -18.31 -0.75 9.51
N ARG A 275 -18.75 -1.61 8.58
CA ARG A 275 -20.11 -1.62 8.02
C ARG A 275 -20.56 -3.04 7.73
N ASP A 276 -21.86 -3.30 7.86
CA ASP A 276 -22.47 -4.63 7.62
C ASP A 276 -22.68 -4.92 6.12
N GLU A 277 -22.22 -4.04 5.25
CA GLU A 277 -22.30 -4.15 3.79
C GLU A 277 -20.93 -4.38 3.16
N ASN A 278 -20.90 -4.99 1.98
CA ASN A 278 -19.69 -5.09 1.18
C ASN A 278 -19.49 -3.80 0.39
N GLN A 279 -18.27 -3.27 0.40
CA GLN A 279 -17.91 -2.10 -0.38
C GLN A 279 -16.79 -2.46 -1.37
N LEU A 280 -16.92 -1.98 -2.61
CA LEU A 280 -15.92 -2.20 -3.65
C LEU A 280 -14.85 -1.11 -3.62
N HIS A 281 -13.60 -1.55 -3.46
CA HIS A 281 -12.42 -0.74 -3.70
C HIS A 281 -11.70 -1.25 -4.94
N ALA A 282 -11.66 -0.44 -6.01
CA ALA A 282 -10.98 -0.78 -7.25
C ALA A 282 -10.04 0.35 -7.67
N ALA A 283 -8.79 0.28 -7.24
CA ALA A 283 -7.77 1.29 -7.50
C ALA A 283 -6.83 0.91 -8.65
N VAL A 284 -6.22 1.92 -9.27
CA VAL A 284 -5.18 1.76 -10.28
C VAL A 284 -3.97 2.59 -9.94
N VAL A 285 -2.78 1.99 -10.03
CA VAL A 285 -1.49 2.67 -9.85
C VAL A 285 -0.60 2.42 -11.05
N GLU A 286 -0.06 3.52 -11.60
CA GLU A 286 0.91 3.51 -12.70
C GLU A 286 2.22 4.14 -12.24
N LEU A 287 3.34 3.41 -12.35
CA LEU A 287 4.67 3.93 -12.07
C LEU A 287 5.51 3.90 -13.34
N ILE A 288 6.25 4.98 -13.59
CA ILE A 288 7.13 5.11 -14.75
C ILE A 288 8.49 5.61 -14.27
N ALA A 289 9.52 4.79 -14.44
CA ALA A 289 10.90 5.13 -14.12
C ALA A 289 11.71 5.25 -15.44
N LEU A 290 12.27 6.45 -15.71
CA LEU A 290 13.12 6.72 -16.84
C LEU A 290 14.58 6.33 -16.55
N ASP A 291 15.55 6.73 -17.39
CA ASP A 291 16.96 6.34 -17.26
C ASP A 291 17.54 6.68 -15.87
N ASN A 292 18.14 5.69 -15.20
CA ASN A 292 18.74 5.82 -13.87
C ASN A 292 17.76 6.31 -12.77
N ALA A 293 16.44 6.29 -13.02
CA ALA A 293 15.45 6.69 -12.04
C ALA A 293 15.07 5.55 -11.08
N GLU A 294 14.70 5.91 -9.85
CA GLU A 294 14.26 4.96 -8.83
C GLU A 294 12.94 5.40 -8.20
N ILE A 295 11.98 4.48 -8.12
CA ILE A 295 10.72 4.65 -7.42
C ILE A 295 10.60 3.58 -6.35
N LYS A 296 10.45 3.98 -5.09
CA LYS A 296 9.97 3.12 -4.00
C LYS A 296 8.50 3.41 -3.76
N TYR A 297 7.67 2.38 -3.82
CA TYR A 297 6.23 2.49 -3.54
C TYR A 297 5.85 1.53 -2.44
N SER A 298 5.42 2.07 -1.32
CA SER A 298 4.99 1.31 -0.16
C SER A 298 3.48 1.42 0.04
N THR A 299 2.84 0.34 0.49
CA THR A 299 1.41 0.33 0.85
C THR A 299 1.24 -0.31 2.22
N VAL A 300 0.52 0.37 3.10
CA VAL A 300 0.00 -0.23 4.34
C VAL A 300 -1.52 -0.12 4.30
N GLN A 301 -2.21 -1.25 4.18
CA GLN A 301 -3.66 -1.28 4.06
C GLN A 301 -4.29 -1.94 5.28
N ASN A 302 -5.29 -1.24 5.84
CA ASN A 302 -6.08 -1.68 6.96
C ASN A 302 -7.57 -1.45 6.68
N TRP A 303 -8.14 -2.34 5.90
CA TRP A 303 -9.54 -2.32 5.55
C TRP A 303 -10.39 -3.05 6.59
N TYR A 304 -11.70 -2.80 6.58
CA TYR A 304 -12.63 -3.59 7.38
C TYR A 304 -12.80 -5.01 6.77
N PRO A 305 -12.56 -6.07 7.56
CA PRO A 305 -12.56 -7.45 7.06
C PRO A 305 -13.93 -8.12 6.92
N GLY A 306 -15.00 -7.47 7.37
CA GLY A 306 -16.28 -8.12 7.65
C GLY A 306 -16.36 -8.64 9.08
N ASP A 307 -17.53 -9.15 9.45
CA ASP A 307 -17.78 -9.74 10.77
C ASP A 307 -17.18 -11.16 10.90
N LYS A 308 -17.34 -11.78 12.07
CA LYS A 308 -16.83 -13.14 12.34
C LYS A 308 -17.50 -14.21 11.49
N GLU A 309 -18.71 -13.95 11.02
CA GLU A 309 -19.49 -14.80 10.12
C GLU A 309 -19.09 -14.60 8.65
N GLY A 310 -18.29 -13.56 8.33
CA GLY A 310 -17.82 -13.23 6.99
C GLY A 310 -18.82 -12.38 6.19
N ARG A 311 -19.69 -11.61 6.87
CA ARG A 311 -20.63 -10.67 6.25
C ARG A 311 -20.01 -9.28 6.23
N GLY A 312 -20.32 -8.50 5.19
CA GLY A 312 -19.76 -7.17 5.01
C GLY A 312 -18.25 -7.19 4.65
N GLY A 313 -17.63 -6.03 4.78
CA GLY A 313 -16.19 -5.85 4.53
C GLY A 313 -15.83 -5.44 3.11
N ILE A 314 -14.59 -5.06 2.94
CA ILE A 314 -14.10 -4.47 1.69
C ILE A 314 -13.69 -5.55 0.68
N TYR A 315 -14.14 -5.39 -0.56
CA TYR A 315 -13.61 -6.09 -1.73
C TYR A 315 -12.52 -5.21 -2.36
N ASN A 316 -11.28 -5.59 -2.12
CA ASN A 316 -10.08 -4.81 -2.46
C ASN A 316 -9.44 -5.35 -3.75
N PHE A 317 -9.86 -4.82 -4.90
CA PHE A 317 -9.41 -5.24 -6.24
C PHE A 317 -8.53 -4.17 -6.86
N VAL A 318 -7.21 -4.35 -6.80
CA VAL A 318 -6.25 -3.30 -7.15
C VAL A 318 -5.34 -3.72 -8.30
N THR A 319 -5.22 -2.85 -9.29
CA THR A 319 -4.31 -3.00 -10.43
C THR A 319 -3.13 -2.04 -10.28
N LYS A 320 -1.95 -2.58 -9.93
CA LYS A 320 -0.69 -1.80 -9.81
C LYS A 320 0.31 -2.27 -10.87
N ARG A 321 0.84 -1.34 -11.69
CA ARG A 321 1.83 -1.64 -12.71
C ARG A 321 2.97 -0.63 -12.65
N GLY A 322 4.20 -1.14 -12.65
CA GLY A 322 5.40 -0.32 -12.78
C GLY A 322 6.14 -0.63 -14.07
N LYS A 323 6.60 0.39 -14.77
CA LYS A 323 7.39 0.26 -15.98
C LYS A 323 8.77 0.88 -15.78
N CYS A 324 9.77 0.03 -15.68
CA CYS A 324 11.17 0.42 -15.75
C CYS A 324 11.51 0.65 -17.23
N LEU A 325 11.16 1.84 -17.72
CA LEU A 325 11.29 2.20 -19.14
C LEU A 325 12.75 2.49 -19.50
N GLY A 326 13.47 3.13 -18.60
CA GLY A 326 14.83 3.57 -18.80
C GLY A 326 15.90 2.56 -18.43
N VAL A 327 17.12 2.78 -18.94
CA VAL A 327 18.32 2.02 -18.59
C VAL A 327 18.66 2.25 -17.11
N ASN A 328 19.09 1.18 -16.39
CA ASN A 328 19.42 1.21 -14.96
C ASN A 328 18.27 1.69 -14.06
N SER A 329 17.03 1.76 -14.54
CA SER A 329 15.90 2.20 -13.74
C SER A 329 15.48 1.13 -12.72
N LYS A 330 14.86 1.57 -11.62
CA LYS A 330 14.44 0.68 -10.53
C LYS A 330 13.05 1.01 -10.03
N ILE A 331 12.22 -0.02 -9.84
CA ILE A 331 10.95 0.08 -9.12
C ILE A 331 10.91 -0.97 -8.03
N SER A 332 10.63 -0.53 -6.80
CA SER A 332 10.49 -1.36 -5.61
C SER A 332 9.09 -1.22 -5.04
N TRP A 333 8.37 -2.34 -4.94
CA TRP A 333 7.07 -2.42 -4.29
C TRP A 333 7.22 -3.03 -2.91
N THR A 334 6.71 -2.37 -1.88
CA THR A 334 6.58 -2.95 -0.54
C THR A 334 5.13 -2.87 -0.12
N GLN A 335 4.51 -3.97 0.29
CA GLN A 335 3.11 -3.96 0.70
C GLN A 335 2.86 -4.77 1.97
N VAL A 336 1.99 -4.22 2.82
CA VAL A 336 1.41 -4.90 3.97
C VAL A 336 -0.11 -4.85 3.82
N GLU A 337 -0.68 -6.02 3.58
CA GLU A 337 -2.10 -6.20 3.35
C GLU A 337 -2.73 -6.85 4.57
N THR A 338 -3.56 -6.08 5.28
CA THR A 338 -4.37 -6.57 6.39
C THR A 338 -5.81 -6.09 6.22
N GLY A 339 -6.73 -6.74 6.89
CA GLY A 339 -8.14 -6.41 6.70
C GLY A 339 -8.66 -6.94 5.36
N SER A 340 -9.65 -6.27 4.77
CA SER A 340 -10.44 -6.69 3.61
C SER A 340 -11.11 -8.06 3.76
N ALA A 341 -12.36 -8.17 3.34
CA ALA A 341 -13.02 -9.48 3.22
C ALA A 341 -12.36 -10.28 2.10
N ILE A 342 -12.12 -9.62 0.96
CA ILE A 342 -11.46 -10.18 -0.22
C ILE A 342 -10.34 -9.24 -0.66
N THR A 343 -9.12 -9.75 -0.80
CA THR A 343 -7.99 -9.02 -1.41
C THR A 343 -7.58 -9.68 -2.71
N TRP A 344 -7.51 -8.88 -3.79
CA TRP A 344 -7.08 -9.31 -5.10
C TRP A 344 -6.14 -8.27 -5.71
N LYS A 345 -4.82 -8.52 -5.59
CA LYS A 345 -3.82 -7.49 -5.87
C LYS A 345 -2.50 -8.06 -6.35
N TYR A 346 -2.06 -7.64 -7.53
CA TYR A 346 -0.81 -8.08 -8.15
C TYR A 346 -0.01 -6.90 -8.72
N PRO A 347 0.81 -6.21 -7.92
CA PRO A 347 1.78 -5.26 -8.44
C PRO A 347 2.68 -5.91 -9.48
N SER A 348 3.06 -5.17 -10.51
CA SER A 348 3.96 -5.72 -11.52
C SER A 348 5.10 -4.78 -11.86
N CYS A 349 6.25 -5.34 -12.30
CA CYS A 349 7.34 -4.59 -12.92
C CYS A 349 7.56 -5.09 -14.34
N ILE A 350 7.49 -4.16 -15.30
CA ILE A 350 7.89 -4.38 -16.68
C ILE A 350 9.32 -3.83 -16.83
N LEU A 351 10.31 -4.72 -16.88
CA LEU A 351 11.73 -4.39 -16.92
C LEU A 351 12.15 -4.23 -18.38
N GLN A 352 11.89 -3.06 -18.95
CA GLN A 352 12.11 -2.76 -20.37
C GLN A 352 13.51 -2.23 -20.64
N GLY A 353 14.01 -1.33 -19.81
CA GLY A 353 15.36 -0.79 -19.95
C GLY A 353 16.42 -1.82 -19.58
N ASP A 354 17.57 -1.78 -20.25
CA ASP A 354 18.73 -2.61 -19.90
C ASP A 354 19.17 -2.34 -18.46
N ASN A 355 19.63 -3.37 -17.75
CA ASN A 355 20.04 -3.34 -16.33
C ASN A 355 18.94 -2.90 -15.35
N SER A 356 17.69 -2.79 -15.77
CA SER A 356 16.61 -2.37 -14.87
C SER A 356 16.34 -3.41 -13.78
N VAL A 357 15.82 -2.91 -12.64
CA VAL A 357 15.61 -3.70 -11.42
C VAL A 357 14.15 -3.59 -10.97
N GLY A 358 13.52 -4.73 -10.69
CA GLY A 358 12.20 -4.82 -10.09
C GLY A 358 12.25 -5.54 -8.76
N GLU A 359 11.68 -4.96 -7.71
CA GLU A 359 11.61 -5.59 -6.39
C GLU A 359 10.18 -5.66 -5.90
N PHE A 360 9.86 -6.73 -5.17
CA PHE A 360 8.57 -6.92 -4.54
C PHE A 360 8.75 -7.57 -3.17
N TYR A 361 8.33 -6.85 -2.15
CA TYR A 361 8.32 -7.30 -0.77
C TYR A 361 6.89 -7.23 -0.24
N SER A 362 6.34 -8.34 0.25
CA SER A 362 4.96 -8.33 0.73
C SER A 362 4.74 -9.15 2.00
N VAL A 363 3.83 -8.63 2.83
CA VAL A 363 3.14 -9.37 3.88
C VAL A 363 1.66 -9.35 3.55
N ALA A 364 1.02 -10.50 3.52
CA ALA A 364 -0.43 -10.64 3.42
C ALA A 364 -0.95 -11.46 4.58
N LEU A 365 -1.83 -10.89 5.40
CA LEU A 365 -2.44 -11.55 6.54
C LEU A 365 -3.92 -11.75 6.31
N THR A 366 -4.39 -12.98 6.50
CA THR A 366 -5.82 -13.35 6.50
C THR A 366 -6.19 -14.00 7.83
N ASN A 367 -7.29 -13.55 8.42
CA ASN A 367 -7.86 -14.12 9.63
C ASN A 367 -9.37 -14.32 9.45
N ASN A 368 -10.02 -14.97 10.39
CA ASN A 368 -11.46 -15.28 10.33
C ASN A 368 -11.84 -15.92 8.98
N ARG A 369 -12.65 -15.25 8.15
CA ARG A 369 -13.09 -15.73 6.82
C ARG A 369 -12.52 -14.92 5.67
N GLN A 370 -11.49 -14.12 5.92
CA GLN A 370 -10.82 -13.34 4.90
C GLN A 370 -10.17 -14.22 3.84
N GLN A 371 -10.14 -13.74 2.61
CA GLN A 371 -9.48 -14.42 1.50
C GLN A 371 -8.58 -13.42 0.77
N ALA A 372 -7.35 -13.83 0.50
CA ALA A 372 -6.41 -13.04 -0.26
C ALA A 372 -5.80 -13.88 -1.39
N ASP A 373 -5.84 -13.36 -2.62
CA ASP A 373 -5.03 -13.85 -3.72
C ASP A 373 -4.13 -12.68 -4.16
N THR A 374 -2.90 -12.69 -3.66
CA THR A 374 -1.93 -11.62 -3.86
C THR A 374 -0.68 -12.14 -4.52
N GLY A 375 0.19 -11.24 -4.93
CA GLY A 375 1.46 -11.62 -5.52
C GLY A 375 1.99 -10.57 -6.47
N THR A 376 2.77 -11.00 -7.47
CA THR A 376 3.43 -10.05 -8.35
C THR A 376 3.68 -10.63 -9.74
N LYS A 377 3.98 -9.73 -10.69
CA LYS A 377 4.42 -10.10 -12.04
C LYS A 377 5.72 -9.37 -12.37
N MET A 378 6.78 -10.12 -12.70
CA MET A 378 8.06 -9.58 -13.16
C MET A 378 8.27 -9.98 -14.62
N ILE A 379 8.28 -8.99 -15.51
CA ILE A 379 8.39 -9.19 -16.96
C ILE A 379 9.72 -8.61 -17.44
N HIS A 380 10.67 -9.49 -17.75
CA HIS A 380 11.99 -9.12 -18.22
C HIS A 380 12.02 -8.99 -19.75
N ILE A 381 12.35 -7.79 -20.24
CA ILE A 381 12.43 -7.44 -21.67
C ILE A 381 13.85 -7.01 -22.03
N GLY A 382 14.44 -6.09 -21.26
CA GLY A 382 15.80 -5.58 -21.42
C GLY A 382 16.86 -6.59 -21.00
N ARG A 383 18.12 -6.30 -21.36
CA ARG A 383 19.29 -7.11 -21.03
C ARG A 383 19.75 -6.88 -19.60
N ASN A 384 20.31 -7.91 -18.95
CA ASN A 384 20.87 -7.86 -17.59
C ASN A 384 19.86 -7.38 -16.53
N THR A 385 18.58 -7.52 -16.79
CA THR A 385 17.53 -7.13 -15.86
C THR A 385 17.50 -8.05 -14.65
N ARG A 386 17.09 -7.49 -13.48
CA ARG A 386 17.04 -8.23 -12.23
C ARG A 386 15.69 -8.08 -11.57
N SER A 387 15.20 -9.14 -10.96
CA SER A 387 14.03 -9.06 -10.08
C SER A 387 14.21 -9.86 -8.79
N THR A 388 13.68 -9.31 -7.70
CA THR A 388 13.65 -9.94 -6.38
C THR A 388 12.20 -9.96 -5.90
N ILE A 389 11.76 -11.12 -5.43
CA ILE A 389 10.41 -11.30 -4.88
C ILE A 389 10.55 -11.95 -3.51
N VAL A 390 10.05 -11.30 -2.46
CA VAL A 390 9.94 -11.85 -1.11
C VAL A 390 8.50 -11.68 -0.63
N SER A 391 7.76 -12.76 -0.53
CA SER A 391 6.37 -12.77 -0.12
C SER A 391 6.17 -13.59 1.15
N LYS A 392 5.54 -13.00 2.16
CA LYS A 392 5.21 -13.63 3.44
C LYS A 392 3.69 -13.68 3.59
N GLY A 393 3.11 -14.87 3.52
CA GLY A 393 1.68 -15.11 3.74
C GLY A 393 1.42 -15.59 5.17
N ILE A 394 0.41 -15.04 5.84
CA ILE A 394 -0.01 -15.47 7.17
C ILE A 394 -1.49 -15.79 7.11
N SER A 395 -1.87 -16.98 7.56
CA SER A 395 -3.27 -17.40 7.62
C SER A 395 -3.61 -17.85 9.04
N ALA A 396 -4.71 -17.32 9.56
CA ALA A 396 -5.25 -17.67 10.87
C ALA A 396 -6.76 -17.96 10.79
N GLY A 397 -7.32 -18.60 11.79
CA GLY A 397 -8.76 -18.92 11.86
C GLY A 397 -9.23 -19.77 10.67
N TYR A 398 -10.07 -19.24 9.81
CA TYR A 398 -10.53 -19.82 8.54
C TYR A 398 -9.96 -19.07 7.33
N GLY A 399 -8.98 -18.16 7.54
CA GLY A 399 -8.38 -17.33 6.50
C GLY A 399 -7.74 -18.16 5.41
N GLN A 400 -7.86 -17.69 4.16
CA GLN A 400 -7.28 -18.32 2.97
C GLN A 400 -6.32 -17.34 2.31
N ASN A 401 -5.05 -17.69 2.24
CA ASN A 401 -4.03 -16.85 1.64
C ASN A 401 -3.41 -17.53 0.43
N THR A 402 -3.42 -16.84 -0.69
CA THR A 402 -2.85 -17.32 -1.95
C THR A 402 -1.75 -16.37 -2.40
N TYR A 403 -0.57 -16.90 -2.63
CA TYR A 403 0.48 -16.24 -3.38
C TYR A 403 0.44 -16.67 -4.84
N ARG A 404 0.41 -15.69 -5.76
CA ARG A 404 0.47 -15.94 -7.20
C ARG A 404 1.60 -15.12 -7.81
N GLY A 405 2.66 -15.80 -8.25
CA GLY A 405 3.85 -15.17 -8.82
C GLY A 405 4.00 -15.46 -10.29
N GLN A 406 4.16 -14.41 -11.12
CA GLN A 406 4.52 -14.57 -12.51
C GLN A 406 5.91 -13.99 -12.77
N VAL A 407 6.82 -14.82 -13.29
CA VAL A 407 8.10 -14.37 -13.83
C VAL A 407 8.18 -14.76 -15.30
N LYS A 408 8.27 -13.75 -16.17
CA LYS A 408 8.40 -13.97 -17.61
C LYS A 408 9.69 -13.33 -18.11
N ILE A 409 10.58 -14.15 -18.66
CA ILE A 409 11.84 -13.70 -19.25
C ILE A 409 11.74 -13.87 -20.76
N LEU A 410 11.68 -12.75 -21.48
CA LEU A 410 11.52 -12.76 -22.92
C LEU A 410 12.83 -13.17 -23.64
N LYS A 411 12.71 -13.56 -24.91
CA LYS A 411 13.84 -14.04 -25.72
C LYS A 411 15.01 -13.03 -25.79
N GLY A 412 14.73 -11.72 -25.77
CA GLY A 412 15.73 -10.65 -25.84
C GLY A 412 16.41 -10.34 -24.50
N ALA A 413 15.89 -10.83 -23.38
CA ALA A 413 16.35 -10.49 -22.02
C ALA A 413 17.60 -11.30 -21.62
N THR A 414 18.70 -11.09 -22.34
CA THR A 414 19.98 -11.75 -22.09
C THR A 414 20.55 -11.38 -20.73
N GLY A 415 21.03 -12.36 -19.95
CA GLY A 415 21.62 -12.14 -18.63
C GLY A 415 20.61 -11.78 -17.54
N ALA A 416 19.32 -11.94 -17.79
CA ALA A 416 18.27 -11.69 -16.80
C ALA A 416 18.39 -12.63 -15.59
N ARG A 417 18.05 -12.10 -14.40
CA ARG A 417 18.09 -12.86 -13.14
C ARG A 417 16.84 -12.60 -12.33
N ASN A 418 16.27 -13.67 -11.77
CA ASN A 418 15.20 -13.59 -10.79
C ASN A 418 15.56 -14.41 -9.56
N TYR A 419 15.20 -13.85 -8.39
CA TYR A 419 15.12 -14.56 -7.13
C TYR A 419 13.70 -14.42 -6.58
N THR A 420 13.07 -15.54 -6.22
CA THR A 420 11.73 -15.58 -5.63
C THR A 420 11.74 -16.42 -4.37
N GLN A 421 11.29 -15.85 -3.26
CA GLN A 421 11.01 -16.52 -2.00
C GLN A 421 9.56 -16.27 -1.61
N CYS A 422 8.77 -17.33 -1.45
CA CYS A 422 7.40 -17.24 -0.96
C CYS A 422 7.19 -18.18 0.23
N ASP A 423 7.01 -17.60 1.41
CA ASP A 423 6.84 -18.37 2.65
C ASP A 423 5.44 -18.14 3.22
N SER A 424 4.84 -19.18 3.74
CA SER A 424 3.54 -19.17 4.38
C SER A 424 3.62 -19.66 5.82
N LEU A 425 2.93 -18.95 6.73
CA LEU A 425 2.81 -19.28 8.14
C LEU A 425 1.35 -19.53 8.49
N LEU A 426 1.05 -20.72 9.01
CA LEU A 426 -0.29 -21.13 9.41
C LEU A 426 -0.45 -21.04 10.93
N ILE A 427 -1.58 -20.48 11.38
CA ILE A 427 -1.97 -20.34 12.78
C ILE A 427 -3.31 -21.03 12.97
N GLY A 428 -3.31 -22.24 13.52
CA GLY A 428 -4.49 -23.08 13.66
C GLY A 428 -4.62 -24.13 12.55
N ASP A 429 -5.80 -24.82 12.52
CA ASP A 429 -6.02 -26.03 11.69
C ASP A 429 -6.97 -25.82 10.51
N LYS A 430 -7.68 -24.69 10.47
CA LYS A 430 -8.77 -24.43 9.50
C LYS A 430 -8.41 -23.38 8.45
N CYS A 431 -7.27 -22.72 8.59
CA CYS A 431 -6.74 -21.79 7.61
C CYS A 431 -5.99 -22.48 6.49
N GLY A 432 -5.79 -21.79 5.36
CA GLY A 432 -5.11 -22.33 4.20
C GLY A 432 -4.08 -21.40 3.61
N ALA A 433 -3.05 -21.99 3.00
CA ALA A 433 -2.06 -21.29 2.19
C ALA A 433 -1.92 -21.99 0.84
N HIS A 434 -1.89 -21.19 -0.22
CA HIS A 434 -1.82 -21.68 -1.60
C HIS A 434 -0.74 -20.92 -2.36
N THR A 435 -0.02 -21.61 -3.25
CA THR A 435 1.06 -21.02 -4.05
C THR A 435 0.90 -21.41 -5.51
N PHE A 436 0.81 -20.42 -6.41
CA PHE A 436 0.66 -20.60 -7.84
C PHE A 436 1.78 -19.87 -8.59
N PRO A 437 2.97 -20.49 -8.74
CA PRO A 437 4.03 -19.92 -9.54
C PRO A 437 3.75 -20.11 -11.03
N TYR A 438 4.01 -19.07 -11.82
CA TYR A 438 4.02 -19.13 -13.28
C TYR A 438 5.37 -18.62 -13.79
N ILE A 439 6.18 -19.51 -14.34
CA ILE A 439 7.54 -19.23 -14.76
C ILE A 439 7.67 -19.54 -16.26
N ASP A 440 7.94 -18.49 -17.07
CA ASP A 440 8.15 -18.60 -18.52
C ASP A 440 9.51 -17.99 -18.88
N VAL A 441 10.53 -18.86 -19.02
CA VAL A 441 11.90 -18.46 -19.34
C VAL A 441 12.21 -18.80 -20.80
N ARG A 442 12.40 -17.79 -21.64
CA ARG A 442 12.66 -17.93 -23.09
C ARG A 442 14.08 -17.56 -23.52
N ASN A 443 14.99 -17.37 -22.55
CA ASN A 443 16.39 -17.05 -22.82
C ASN A 443 17.31 -17.96 -22.01
N SER A 444 18.22 -18.66 -22.67
CA SER A 444 19.12 -19.65 -22.07
C SER A 444 20.20 -19.08 -21.16
N THR A 445 20.47 -17.75 -21.22
CA THR A 445 21.44 -17.09 -20.34
C THR A 445 20.80 -16.61 -19.03
N ALA A 446 19.48 -16.76 -18.89
CA ALA A 446 18.77 -16.33 -17.70
C ALA A 446 19.05 -17.27 -16.51
N ARG A 447 18.99 -16.68 -15.31
CA ARG A 447 19.04 -17.43 -14.04
C ARG A 447 17.76 -17.19 -13.27
N MET A 448 17.12 -18.28 -12.86
CA MET A 448 15.87 -18.28 -12.14
C MET A 448 15.99 -19.12 -10.88
N GLU A 449 15.70 -18.49 -9.73
CA GLU A 449 15.66 -19.14 -8.43
C GLU A 449 14.27 -18.97 -7.84
N HIS A 450 13.66 -20.06 -7.36
CA HIS A 450 12.35 -20.04 -6.74
C HIS A 450 12.32 -20.96 -5.52
N GLU A 451 12.04 -20.39 -4.37
CA GLU A 451 11.87 -21.10 -3.11
C GLU A 451 10.45 -20.88 -2.57
N ALA A 452 9.83 -21.92 -2.06
CA ALA A 452 8.55 -21.86 -1.39
C ALA A 452 8.57 -22.71 -0.13
N SER A 453 8.11 -22.14 0.98
CA SER A 453 7.95 -22.88 2.23
C SER A 453 6.58 -22.64 2.85
N THR A 454 6.06 -23.65 3.55
CA THR A 454 4.87 -23.53 4.38
C THR A 454 5.17 -24.12 5.73
N SER A 455 4.96 -23.36 6.78
CA SER A 455 5.16 -23.78 8.15
C SER A 455 3.90 -23.49 9.00
N LYS A 456 3.73 -24.25 10.07
CA LYS A 456 2.70 -24.00 11.08
C LYS A 456 3.39 -23.63 12.39
N ILE A 457 2.83 -22.69 13.15
CA ILE A 457 3.32 -22.41 14.50
C ILE A 457 3.19 -23.69 15.34
N GLY A 458 4.33 -24.22 15.78
CA GLY A 458 4.38 -25.47 16.54
C GLY A 458 4.03 -25.25 18.02
N GLU A 459 3.32 -26.22 18.61
CA GLU A 459 3.01 -26.21 20.05
C GLU A 459 4.27 -26.12 20.90
N ASN A 460 5.37 -26.73 20.51
CA ASN A 460 6.65 -26.66 21.21
C ASN A 460 7.23 -25.25 21.22
N GLN A 461 7.07 -24.48 20.16
CA GLN A 461 7.52 -23.08 20.13
C GLN A 461 6.69 -22.21 21.06
N LEU A 462 5.38 -22.37 21.06
CA LEU A 462 4.47 -21.68 21.99
C LEU A 462 4.74 -22.09 23.42
N PHE A 463 4.90 -23.39 23.69
CA PHE A 463 5.24 -23.89 25.02
C PHE A 463 6.54 -23.26 25.53
N TYR A 464 7.61 -23.25 24.73
CA TYR A 464 8.89 -22.67 25.10
C TYR A 464 8.78 -21.18 25.47
N LEU A 465 8.01 -20.38 24.71
CA LEU A 465 7.78 -18.96 24.98
C LEU A 465 6.92 -18.75 26.22
N ARG A 466 5.88 -19.57 26.42
CA ARG A 466 5.01 -19.54 27.61
C ARG A 466 5.75 -19.89 28.91
N GLN A 467 6.70 -20.82 28.85
CA GLN A 467 7.58 -21.16 29.99
C GLN A 467 8.44 -19.96 30.41
N ARG A 468 8.63 -18.96 29.54
CA ARG A 468 9.33 -17.70 29.84
C ARG A 468 8.40 -16.56 30.28
N GLY A 469 7.14 -16.87 30.56
CA GLY A 469 6.15 -15.95 31.09
C GLY A 469 5.41 -15.13 30.03
N LEU A 470 5.59 -15.41 28.73
CA LEU A 470 4.81 -14.74 27.67
C LEU A 470 3.40 -15.31 27.59
N LYS A 471 2.41 -14.44 27.41
CA LYS A 471 1.04 -14.87 27.04
C LYS A 471 1.05 -15.48 25.65
N THR A 472 0.07 -16.32 25.34
CA THR A 472 0.01 -16.99 24.04
C THR A 472 -0.08 -15.99 22.88
N GLU A 473 -0.87 -14.93 23.02
CA GLU A 473 -1.01 -13.87 22.02
C GLU A 473 0.32 -13.12 21.79
N ASP A 474 1.04 -12.76 22.87
CA ASP A 474 2.35 -12.11 22.77
C ASP A 474 3.38 -13.02 22.10
N ALA A 475 3.34 -14.32 22.41
CA ALA A 475 4.23 -15.32 21.80
C ALA A 475 3.97 -15.45 20.28
N VAL A 476 2.70 -15.51 19.87
CA VAL A 476 2.31 -15.55 18.44
C VAL A 476 2.72 -14.25 17.74
N SER A 477 2.42 -13.09 18.32
CA SER A 477 2.82 -11.81 17.77
C SER A 477 4.34 -11.70 17.58
N MET A 478 5.12 -12.19 18.53
CA MET A 478 6.58 -12.21 18.43
C MET A 478 7.10 -13.11 17.29
N ILE A 479 6.50 -14.30 17.10
CA ILE A 479 6.85 -15.22 16.01
C ILE A 479 6.50 -14.58 14.65
N VAL A 480 5.30 -14.02 14.53
CA VAL A 480 4.81 -13.37 13.31
C VAL A 480 5.66 -12.16 12.94
N ASN A 481 6.00 -11.30 13.90
CA ASN A 481 6.87 -10.15 13.66
C ASN A 481 8.28 -10.60 13.21
N GLY A 482 8.81 -11.67 13.79
CA GLY A 482 10.07 -12.30 13.37
C GLY A 482 10.01 -12.81 11.93
N PHE A 483 8.91 -13.46 11.54
CA PHE A 483 8.65 -13.98 10.20
C PHE A 483 8.57 -12.87 9.14
N CYS A 484 7.97 -11.71 9.49
CA CYS A 484 7.78 -10.57 8.59
C CYS A 484 8.98 -9.61 8.54
N LYS A 485 9.99 -9.78 9.40
CA LYS A 485 11.10 -8.83 9.61
C LYS A 485 11.80 -8.40 8.31
N THR A 486 11.97 -9.31 7.37
CA THR A 486 12.63 -9.01 6.09
C THR A 486 11.85 -7.97 5.29
N VAL A 487 10.53 -8.07 5.27
CA VAL A 487 9.65 -7.12 4.56
C VAL A 487 9.58 -5.78 5.30
N PHE A 488 9.45 -5.80 6.63
CA PHE A 488 9.36 -4.57 7.42
C PHE A 488 10.60 -3.68 7.33
N ARG A 489 11.78 -4.25 7.05
CA ARG A 489 13.00 -3.47 6.85
C ARG A 489 12.98 -2.61 5.59
N GLU A 490 12.12 -2.93 4.63
CA GLU A 490 11.96 -2.17 3.39
C GLU A 490 10.98 -0.99 3.55
N LEU A 491 10.22 -0.96 4.64
CA LEU A 491 9.34 0.16 4.98
C LEU A 491 10.12 1.27 5.70
N PRO A 492 9.71 2.55 5.55
CA PRO A 492 10.08 3.61 6.46
C PRO A 492 9.75 3.22 7.91
N MET A 493 10.56 3.70 8.87
CA MET A 493 10.50 3.21 10.25
C MET A 493 9.12 3.43 10.90
N GLU A 494 8.50 4.57 10.68
CA GLU A 494 7.18 4.92 11.21
C GLU A 494 6.11 3.92 10.73
N PHE A 495 6.16 3.58 9.45
CA PHE A 495 5.21 2.66 8.81
C PHE A 495 5.50 1.19 9.15
N ALA A 496 6.76 0.85 9.41
CA ALA A 496 7.11 -0.47 9.93
C ALA A 496 6.49 -0.71 11.32
N VAL A 497 6.47 0.31 12.18
CA VAL A 497 5.81 0.26 13.51
C VAL A 497 4.29 0.13 13.36
N GLU A 498 3.68 0.90 12.47
CA GLU A 498 2.24 0.81 12.17
C GLU A 498 1.88 -0.60 11.65
N ALA A 499 2.62 -1.11 10.68
CA ALA A 499 2.41 -2.46 10.14
C ALA A 499 2.52 -3.54 11.22
N GLN A 500 3.49 -3.45 12.14
CA GLN A 500 3.63 -4.39 13.25
C GLN A 500 2.42 -4.36 14.19
N LYS A 501 1.90 -3.19 14.50
CA LYS A 501 0.67 -3.05 15.32
C LYS A 501 -0.55 -3.66 14.63
N LEU A 502 -0.73 -3.35 13.33
CA LEU A 502 -1.84 -3.87 12.54
C LEU A 502 -1.85 -5.40 12.50
N LEU A 503 -0.68 -6.03 12.36
CA LEU A 503 -0.57 -7.49 12.43
C LEU A 503 -0.99 -8.02 13.80
N GLY A 504 -0.57 -7.37 14.89
CA GLY A 504 -0.95 -7.74 16.26
C GLY A 504 -2.47 -7.70 16.44
N VAL A 505 -3.09 -6.56 16.13
CA VAL A 505 -4.56 -6.36 16.24
C VAL A 505 -5.33 -7.34 15.34
N SER A 506 -4.87 -7.55 14.12
CA SER A 506 -5.54 -8.45 13.17
C SER A 506 -5.50 -9.93 13.60
N LEU A 507 -4.60 -10.30 14.51
CA LEU A 507 -4.48 -11.65 15.08
C LEU A 507 -5.14 -11.82 16.45
N GLU A 508 -5.66 -10.74 17.05
CA GLU A 508 -6.37 -10.84 18.33
C GLU A 508 -7.55 -11.80 18.23
N GLY A 509 -7.67 -12.70 19.21
CA GLY A 509 -8.70 -13.72 19.24
C GLY A 509 -8.56 -14.86 18.23
N SER A 510 -7.47 -14.91 17.44
CA SER A 510 -7.22 -16.02 16.49
C SER A 510 -6.53 -17.22 17.13
N VAL A 511 -6.06 -17.07 18.37
CA VAL A 511 -5.31 -18.06 19.15
C VAL A 511 -6.16 -18.44 20.35
N GLY A 512 -7.21 -19.21 20.13
CA GLY A 512 -8.08 -19.77 21.16
C GLY A 512 -8.21 -21.26 21.02
#